data_d4e0d00c11db1d7e29332d4075aa13cf
#
_entry.id   d4e0d00c11db1d7e29332d4075aa13cf
#
_cell.length_a   1.000
_cell.length_b   1.000
_cell.length_c   1.000
_cell.angle_alpha   90.00
_cell.angle_beta   90.00
_cell.angle_gamma   90.00
#
_symmetry.space_group_name_H-M   'P 1'
#
loop_
_entity.id
_entity.type
_entity.pdbx_description
1 polymer ?
#
loop_
_entity_poly.entity_id
_entity_poly.type
_entity_poly.pdbx_seq_one_letter_code
_entity_poly.pdbx_strand_id
1 'polypeptide(L)'
;MKKVDILIIGAGPVGLFTVFEAGLLGLECVLIDNLDKIGGQCSELYPEKPIYDIPGVPNQTAQEHVDALLKQIEPFNYEVFLNERVEALEEQKNEEISSWKVTTSDGNEFISKSVFIAAGAGSFEPRRPPSIEDPDRFLNKGISYSVKSKEKYRDKDLLIFGGGDSALDWTVELAGIAKSIKLVHRRDEFRGAPNTETQMRELVKTGKVELKTPYVIENLLGIENIEGAIVKNFDTKETEEIQCDEILFLFGLNKKLGPIAEWGIDMHNKKVSVDTEKFETSTKGLFAVGDINDYPGKLDLILCGFHETTLAVQEAFRRSNPGERVPFGYTTSNTKLQKKLGVTD
;
A
#
# COMPACT_ATOMS: atom_id res chain seq x y z
N MET A 1 26.35 14.64 1.80
CA MET A 1 25.31 14.44 2.83
C MET A 1 24.32 15.60 2.73
N LYS A 2 23.08 15.29 2.41
CA LYS A 2 22.00 16.29 2.21
C LYS A 2 21.28 16.54 3.53
N LYS A 3 20.96 17.81 3.83
CA LYS A 3 20.18 18.21 5.02
C LYS A 3 18.76 18.58 4.60
N VAL A 4 17.77 18.03 5.34
CA VAL A 4 16.34 18.29 5.11
C VAL A 4 15.61 18.42 6.46
N ASP A 5 14.41 19.01 6.45
CA ASP A 5 13.60 19.08 7.66
C ASP A 5 12.92 17.73 7.95
N ILE A 6 12.36 17.10 6.91
CA ILE A 6 11.64 15.83 7.03
C ILE A 6 12.16 14.84 5.97
N LEU A 7 12.51 13.63 6.42
CA LEU A 7 12.74 12.48 5.54
C LEU A 7 11.58 11.52 5.69
N ILE A 8 10.99 11.12 4.57
CA ILE A 8 9.79 10.26 4.50
C ILE A 8 10.18 8.91 3.90
N ILE A 9 9.91 7.84 4.60
CA ILE A 9 10.15 6.46 4.17
C ILE A 9 8.84 5.88 3.67
N GLY A 10 8.70 5.77 2.35
CA GLY A 10 7.51 5.31 1.65
C GLY A 10 6.82 6.43 0.86
N ALA A 11 6.73 6.26 -0.46
CA ALA A 11 6.08 7.18 -1.40
C ALA A 11 4.65 6.73 -1.77
N GLY A 12 3.95 6.05 -0.86
CA GLY A 12 2.54 5.74 -0.96
C GLY A 12 1.65 6.97 -0.68
N PRO A 13 0.31 6.85 -0.73
CA PRO A 13 -0.61 7.97 -0.53
C PRO A 13 -0.33 8.78 0.74
N VAL A 14 -0.03 8.11 1.85
CA VAL A 14 0.24 8.78 3.14
C VAL A 14 1.58 9.53 3.11
N GLY A 15 2.62 8.95 2.48
CA GLY A 15 3.90 9.65 2.28
C GLY A 15 3.78 10.88 1.39
N LEU A 16 3.00 10.79 0.32
CA LEU A 16 2.70 11.95 -0.55
C LEU A 16 1.94 13.03 0.22
N PHE A 17 0.94 12.66 1.00
CA PHE A 17 0.20 13.64 1.81
C PHE A 17 1.07 14.25 2.91
N THR A 18 2.10 13.53 3.40
CA THR A 18 3.11 14.09 4.32
C THR A 18 3.87 15.25 3.67
N VAL A 19 4.21 15.15 2.38
CA VAL A 19 4.82 16.26 1.62
C VAL A 19 3.89 17.47 1.57
N PHE A 20 2.59 17.24 1.33
CA PHE A 20 1.60 18.32 1.29
C PHE A 20 1.54 19.07 2.62
N GLU A 21 1.32 18.36 3.72
CA GLU A 21 1.22 18.96 5.06
C GLU A 21 2.52 19.69 5.48
N ALA A 22 3.68 19.08 5.18
CA ALA A 22 4.98 19.71 5.42
C ALA A 22 5.15 20.99 4.59
N GLY A 23 4.78 20.96 3.32
CA GLY A 23 4.83 22.08 2.40
C GLY A 23 3.95 23.26 2.82
N LEU A 24 2.78 22.99 3.45
CA LEU A 24 1.93 24.03 4.05
C LEU A 24 2.65 24.80 5.16
N LEU A 25 3.55 24.14 5.88
CA LEU A 25 4.36 24.72 6.96
C LEU A 25 5.73 25.20 6.50
N GLY A 26 6.04 25.09 5.20
CA GLY A 26 7.31 25.52 4.63
C GLY A 26 8.50 24.61 4.94
N LEU A 27 8.25 23.34 5.33
CA LEU A 27 9.29 22.34 5.57
C LEU A 27 9.70 21.66 4.28
N GLU A 28 11.00 21.37 4.13
CA GLU A 28 11.56 20.65 2.98
C GLU A 28 11.57 19.15 3.22
N CYS A 29 11.17 18.38 2.20
CA CYS A 29 11.03 16.93 2.27
C CYS A 29 11.93 16.19 1.30
N VAL A 30 12.37 15.00 1.74
CA VAL A 30 12.89 13.93 0.88
C VAL A 30 12.03 12.69 1.10
N LEU A 31 11.58 12.07 -0.02
CA LEU A 31 10.92 10.76 -0.01
C LEU A 31 11.88 9.69 -0.49
N ILE A 32 11.88 8.54 0.19
CA ILE A 32 12.66 7.37 -0.20
C ILE A 32 11.70 6.18 -0.29
N ASP A 33 11.71 5.48 -1.41
CA ASP A 33 10.89 4.27 -1.59
C ASP A 33 11.72 3.16 -2.25
N ASN A 34 11.50 1.93 -1.77
CA ASN A 34 12.13 0.73 -2.33
C ASN A 34 11.50 0.28 -3.66
N LEU A 35 10.34 0.81 -4.02
CA LEU A 35 9.71 0.55 -5.31
C LEU A 35 10.32 1.42 -6.41
N ASP A 36 10.16 0.97 -7.65
CA ASP A 36 10.61 1.66 -8.87
C ASP A 36 9.68 2.82 -9.28
N LYS A 37 8.56 3.00 -8.58
CA LYS A 37 7.55 4.03 -8.86
C LYS A 37 6.86 4.52 -7.60
N ILE A 38 6.32 5.73 -7.70
CA ILE A 38 5.52 6.36 -6.66
C ILE A 38 4.12 5.72 -6.61
N GLY A 39 3.51 5.72 -5.41
CA GLY A 39 2.12 5.31 -5.18
C GLY A 39 1.98 4.11 -4.26
N GLY A 40 3.09 3.42 -3.90
CA GLY A 40 3.06 2.30 -2.97
C GLY A 40 2.14 1.18 -3.45
N GLN A 41 1.32 0.62 -2.54
CA GLN A 41 0.38 -0.46 -2.86
C GLN A 41 -0.65 -0.07 -3.93
N CYS A 42 -1.09 1.18 -3.97
CA CYS A 42 -2.06 1.68 -4.94
C CYS A 42 -1.57 1.50 -6.38
N SER A 43 -0.35 1.92 -6.67
CA SER A 43 0.23 1.80 -8.01
C SER A 43 0.80 0.42 -8.29
N GLU A 44 1.31 -0.29 -7.26
CA GLU A 44 1.97 -1.59 -7.47
C GLU A 44 1.01 -2.77 -7.54
N LEU A 45 -0.05 -2.78 -6.73
CA LEU A 45 -0.88 -3.96 -6.57
C LEU A 45 -2.24 -3.87 -7.27
N TYR A 46 -2.86 -2.66 -7.30
CA TYR A 46 -4.24 -2.53 -7.74
C TYR A 46 -4.56 -1.15 -8.35
N PRO A 47 -3.78 -0.68 -9.35
CA PRO A 47 -3.94 0.68 -9.91
C PRO A 47 -5.34 0.97 -10.46
N GLU A 48 -6.00 -0.02 -11.04
CA GLU A 48 -7.35 0.10 -11.63
C GLU A 48 -8.49 -0.27 -10.66
N LYS A 49 -8.17 -0.58 -9.38
CA LYS A 49 -9.19 -0.87 -8.38
C LYS A 49 -9.88 0.42 -7.95
N PRO A 50 -11.23 0.48 -7.94
CA PRO A 50 -11.93 1.66 -7.45
C PRO A 50 -11.78 1.80 -5.93
N ILE A 51 -11.65 3.06 -5.48
CA ILE A 51 -11.61 3.47 -4.08
C ILE A 51 -12.82 4.38 -3.84
N TYR A 52 -13.57 4.10 -2.77
CA TYR A 52 -14.83 4.78 -2.46
C TYR A 52 -14.82 5.50 -1.12
N ASP A 53 -13.79 5.29 -0.29
CA ASP A 53 -13.72 5.72 1.12
C ASP A 53 -12.84 6.95 1.34
N ILE A 54 -12.55 7.72 0.28
CA ILE A 54 -11.91 9.03 0.38
C ILE A 54 -13.00 10.10 0.48
N PRO A 55 -13.08 10.83 1.60
CA PRO A 55 -14.12 11.85 1.79
C PRO A 55 -14.15 12.89 0.67
N GLY A 56 -15.32 13.17 0.13
CA GLY A 56 -15.51 14.15 -0.94
C GLY A 56 -15.16 13.63 -2.35
N VAL A 57 -14.64 12.41 -2.47
CA VAL A 57 -14.33 11.78 -3.76
C VAL A 57 -15.17 10.50 -3.89
N PRO A 58 -16.32 10.55 -4.56
CA PRO A 58 -17.28 9.44 -4.55
C PRO A 58 -16.81 8.21 -5.33
N ASN A 59 -15.90 8.38 -6.30
CA ASN A 59 -15.34 7.30 -7.09
C ASN A 59 -14.05 7.75 -7.77
N GLN A 60 -13.00 6.98 -7.62
CA GLN A 60 -11.72 7.10 -8.34
C GLN A 60 -10.98 5.77 -8.29
N THR A 61 -10.13 5.50 -9.25
CA THR A 61 -9.19 4.37 -9.16
C THR A 61 -8.04 4.68 -8.21
N ALA A 62 -7.34 3.63 -7.76
CA ALA A 62 -6.17 3.80 -6.90
C ALA A 62 -5.07 4.62 -7.59
N GLN A 63 -4.87 4.47 -8.92
CA GLN A 63 -3.91 5.28 -9.66
C GLN A 63 -4.35 6.73 -9.78
N GLU A 64 -5.63 7.01 -10.11
CA GLU A 64 -6.17 8.37 -10.15
C GLU A 64 -6.01 9.09 -8.79
N HIS A 65 -6.14 8.35 -7.67
CA HIS A 65 -5.89 8.89 -6.34
C HIS A 65 -4.42 9.30 -6.16
N VAL A 66 -3.48 8.46 -6.57
CA VAL A 66 -2.05 8.78 -6.54
C VAL A 66 -1.72 9.98 -7.43
N ASP A 67 -2.28 10.03 -8.64
CA ASP A 67 -2.07 11.14 -9.58
C ASP A 67 -2.61 12.47 -9.03
N ALA A 68 -3.75 12.42 -8.35
CA ALA A 68 -4.33 13.60 -7.67
C ALA A 68 -3.43 14.10 -6.53
N LEU A 69 -2.87 13.19 -5.72
CA LEU A 69 -1.92 13.54 -4.67
C LEU A 69 -0.61 14.12 -5.24
N LEU A 70 -0.07 13.54 -6.31
CA LEU A 70 1.10 14.07 -7.00
C LEU A 70 0.86 15.50 -7.49
N LYS A 71 -0.29 15.75 -8.12
CA LYS A 71 -0.68 17.10 -8.54
C LYS A 71 -0.83 18.06 -7.34
N GLN A 72 -1.32 17.56 -6.20
CA GLN A 72 -1.49 18.36 -4.99
C GLN A 72 -0.15 18.80 -4.39
N ILE A 73 0.91 17.99 -4.50
CA ILE A 73 2.23 18.30 -3.95
C ILE A 73 3.16 19.00 -4.93
N GLU A 74 2.83 19.07 -6.22
CA GLU A 74 3.65 19.69 -7.27
C GLU A 74 4.17 21.09 -6.90
N PRO A 75 3.42 21.99 -6.22
CA PRO A 75 3.90 23.32 -5.84
C PRO A 75 4.95 23.35 -4.72
N PHE A 76 5.22 22.22 -4.06
CA PHE A 76 6.12 22.18 -2.90
C PHE A 76 7.51 21.67 -3.27
N ASN A 77 8.50 22.00 -2.43
CA ASN A 77 9.88 21.57 -2.63
C ASN A 77 10.10 20.18 -1.99
N TYR A 78 10.30 19.17 -2.81
CA TYR A 78 10.61 17.82 -2.37
C TYR A 78 11.47 17.07 -3.40
N GLU A 79 12.19 16.06 -2.97
CA GLU A 79 12.92 15.13 -3.86
C GLU A 79 12.49 13.69 -3.57
N VAL A 80 12.54 12.86 -4.60
CA VAL A 80 12.18 11.43 -4.50
C VAL A 80 13.34 10.56 -4.93
N PHE A 81 13.65 9.56 -4.11
CA PHE A 81 14.62 8.51 -4.39
C PHE A 81 13.86 7.18 -4.46
N LEU A 82 13.80 6.58 -5.63
CA LEU A 82 13.14 5.31 -5.91
C LEU A 82 14.18 4.20 -6.04
N ASN A 83 13.73 2.94 -5.91
CA ASN A 83 14.60 1.76 -5.86
C ASN A 83 15.61 1.81 -4.72
N GLU A 84 15.39 2.65 -3.72
CA GLU A 84 16.23 2.79 -2.55
C GLU A 84 15.50 2.39 -1.27
N ARG A 85 16.18 1.63 -0.42
CA ARG A 85 15.66 1.27 0.90
C ARG A 85 16.47 1.98 1.98
N VAL A 86 15.79 2.52 2.99
CA VAL A 86 16.46 3.02 4.18
C VAL A 86 16.94 1.83 5.00
N GLU A 87 18.27 1.77 5.23
CA GLU A 87 18.93 0.67 5.95
C GLU A 87 19.17 1.01 7.41
N ALA A 88 19.65 2.23 7.68
CA ALA A 88 20.04 2.62 9.03
C ALA A 88 19.56 4.02 9.39
N LEU A 89 19.22 4.17 10.67
CA LEU A 89 18.94 5.44 11.33
C LEU A 89 19.89 5.60 12.52
N GLU A 90 20.66 6.68 12.55
CA GLU A 90 21.58 7.01 13.63
C GLU A 90 21.23 8.37 14.22
N GLU A 91 20.93 8.43 15.51
CA GLU A 91 20.69 9.70 16.20
C GLU A 91 21.97 10.53 16.28
N GLN A 92 21.91 11.76 15.78
CA GLN A 92 22.96 12.77 15.88
C GLN A 92 22.59 13.75 16.99
N LYS A 93 23.18 13.59 18.18
CA LYS A 93 22.90 14.46 19.33
C LYS A 93 23.66 15.76 19.18
N ASN A 94 22.93 16.86 19.01
CA ASN A 94 23.45 18.22 19.06
C ASN A 94 22.87 18.93 20.29
N GLU A 95 23.50 20.04 20.73
CA GLU A 95 23.10 20.76 21.95
C GLU A 95 21.68 21.33 21.88
N GLU A 96 21.18 21.67 20.68
CA GLU A 96 19.88 22.32 20.51
C GLU A 96 18.79 21.36 20.02
N ILE A 97 19.07 20.56 18.99
CA ILE A 97 18.08 19.63 18.39
C ILE A 97 18.81 18.37 17.95
N SER A 98 18.37 17.20 18.42
CA SER A 98 18.86 15.94 17.83
C SER A 98 18.32 15.80 16.41
N SER A 99 19.15 15.31 15.51
CA SER A 99 18.81 15.00 14.13
C SER A 99 19.12 13.55 13.82
N TRP A 100 18.67 13.06 12.69
CA TRP A 100 18.83 11.69 12.25
C TRP A 100 19.76 11.63 11.05
N LYS A 101 20.83 10.87 11.13
CA LYS A 101 21.56 10.42 9.96
C LYS A 101 20.86 9.20 9.41
N VAL A 102 20.47 9.27 8.15
CA VAL A 102 19.76 8.21 7.42
C VAL A 102 20.66 7.71 6.32
N THR A 103 20.86 6.40 6.24
CA THR A 103 21.66 5.74 5.19
C THR A 103 20.77 4.80 4.40
N THR A 104 20.92 4.81 3.07
CA THR A 104 20.14 3.97 2.14
C THR A 104 20.95 2.81 1.58
N SER A 105 20.28 1.87 0.92
CA SER A 105 20.88 0.72 0.23
C SER A 105 21.92 1.12 -0.83
N ASP A 106 21.73 2.28 -1.46
CA ASP A 106 22.63 2.80 -2.50
C ASP A 106 23.79 3.64 -1.92
N GLY A 107 23.86 3.72 -0.58
CA GLY A 107 24.88 4.46 0.13
C GLY A 107 24.66 5.97 0.19
N ASN A 108 23.47 6.46 -0.20
CA ASN A 108 23.12 7.85 0.00
C ASN A 108 22.97 8.16 1.49
N GLU A 109 23.40 9.34 1.91
CA GLU A 109 23.34 9.79 3.29
C GLU A 109 22.60 11.12 3.41
N PHE A 110 21.67 11.17 4.36
CA PHE A 110 20.85 12.35 4.66
C PHE A 110 20.98 12.69 6.15
N ILE A 111 20.81 13.99 6.46
CA ILE A 111 20.57 14.47 7.83
C ILE A 111 19.18 15.09 7.86
N SER A 112 18.34 14.55 8.70
CA SER A 112 16.95 15.02 8.86
C SER A 112 16.62 15.35 10.30
N LYS A 113 15.87 16.42 10.54
CA LYS A 113 15.37 16.78 11.88
C LYS A 113 14.29 15.82 12.36
N SER A 114 13.50 15.30 11.43
CA SER A 114 12.42 14.34 11.69
C SER A 114 12.34 13.27 10.60
N VAL A 115 12.06 12.03 10.98
CA VAL A 115 11.87 10.92 10.04
C VAL A 115 10.44 10.39 10.17
N PHE A 116 9.74 10.30 9.04
CA PHE A 116 8.38 9.75 8.93
C PHE A 116 8.43 8.37 8.31
N ILE A 117 7.99 7.37 9.06
CA ILE A 117 7.84 6.00 8.57
C ILE A 117 6.42 5.88 8.02
N ALA A 118 6.29 6.03 6.70
CA ALA A 118 5.03 5.90 5.92
C ALA A 118 5.06 4.64 5.04
N ALA A 119 5.76 3.59 5.52
CA ALA A 119 6.11 2.40 4.75
C ALA A 119 4.94 1.40 4.55
N GLY A 120 3.70 1.78 4.92
CA GLY A 120 2.53 0.95 4.75
C GLY A 120 2.67 -0.42 5.41
N ALA A 121 2.58 -1.49 4.64
CA ALA A 121 2.80 -2.85 5.13
C ALA A 121 4.27 -3.30 5.16
N GLY A 122 5.22 -2.37 4.96
CA GLY A 122 6.62 -2.70 4.69
C GLY A 122 6.81 -3.22 3.27
N SER A 123 7.92 -3.88 3.00
CA SER A 123 8.07 -4.66 1.77
C SER A 123 7.05 -5.78 1.75
N PHE A 124 6.37 -5.96 0.63
CA PHE A 124 5.35 -6.98 0.49
C PHE A 124 5.69 -7.94 -0.63
N GLU A 125 5.52 -9.21 -0.36
CA GLU A 125 5.61 -10.28 -1.35
C GLU A 125 4.29 -11.04 -1.39
N PRO A 126 3.77 -11.37 -2.58
CA PRO A 126 2.58 -12.21 -2.68
C PRO A 126 2.83 -13.58 -2.04
N ARG A 127 1.83 -14.10 -1.35
CA ARG A 127 1.89 -15.47 -0.84
C ARG A 127 1.74 -16.44 -1.99
N ARG A 128 2.72 -17.34 -2.14
CA ARG A 128 2.69 -18.41 -3.13
C ARG A 128 1.82 -19.58 -2.65
N PRO A 129 1.24 -20.36 -3.58
CA PRO A 129 0.55 -21.60 -3.23
C PRO A 129 1.55 -22.58 -2.62
N PRO A 130 1.32 -23.08 -1.39
CA PRO A 130 2.29 -23.89 -0.67
C PRO A 130 2.45 -25.30 -1.25
N SER A 131 1.51 -25.77 -2.07
CA SER A 131 1.54 -27.08 -2.72
C SER A 131 2.35 -27.11 -4.02
N ILE A 132 2.73 -25.95 -4.56
CA ILE A 132 3.44 -25.83 -5.83
C ILE A 132 4.91 -25.50 -5.56
N GLU A 133 5.82 -26.32 -6.05
CA GLU A 133 7.26 -26.18 -5.82
C GLU A 133 7.83 -24.92 -6.48
N ASP A 134 7.48 -24.67 -7.75
CA ASP A 134 7.87 -23.46 -8.50
C ASP A 134 6.64 -22.80 -9.15
N PRO A 135 5.84 -22.03 -8.38
CA PRO A 135 4.67 -21.37 -8.94
C PRO A 135 5.04 -20.21 -9.87
N ASP A 136 6.24 -19.64 -9.72
CA ASP A 136 6.66 -18.47 -10.47
C ASP A 136 7.18 -18.81 -11.88
N ARG A 137 7.35 -20.10 -12.24
CA ARG A 137 7.73 -20.53 -13.59
C ARG A 137 6.79 -20.02 -14.70
N PHE A 138 5.53 -19.75 -14.36
CA PHE A 138 4.52 -19.17 -15.24
C PHE A 138 4.19 -17.71 -14.92
N LEU A 139 5.02 -17.01 -14.14
CA LEU A 139 4.84 -15.60 -13.85
C LEU A 139 4.90 -14.80 -15.17
N ASN A 140 3.89 -13.96 -15.43
CA ASN A 140 3.68 -13.27 -16.70
C ASN A 140 3.43 -14.19 -17.92
N LYS A 141 3.27 -15.49 -17.70
CA LYS A 141 2.93 -16.51 -18.72
C LYS A 141 1.60 -17.20 -18.39
N GLY A 142 0.65 -16.44 -17.85
CA GLY A 142 -0.66 -16.87 -17.41
C GLY A 142 -0.82 -16.94 -15.90
N ILE A 143 0.21 -16.67 -15.08
CA ILE A 143 0.06 -16.51 -13.63
C ILE A 143 0.32 -15.05 -13.23
N SER A 144 -0.51 -14.53 -12.33
CA SER A 144 -0.36 -13.23 -11.69
C SER A 144 -0.79 -13.28 -10.23
N TYR A 145 -0.18 -12.40 -9.40
CA TYR A 145 -0.49 -12.24 -7.97
C TYR A 145 -1.18 -10.92 -7.67
N SER A 146 -1.34 -10.06 -8.69
CA SER A 146 -2.02 -8.78 -8.63
C SER A 146 -2.66 -8.48 -9.99
N VAL A 147 -3.65 -7.60 -9.99
CA VAL A 147 -4.31 -7.14 -11.23
C VAL A 147 -3.86 -5.71 -11.49
N LYS A 148 -2.92 -5.54 -12.42
CA LYS A 148 -2.41 -4.22 -12.85
C LYS A 148 -3.24 -3.60 -13.96
N SER A 149 -3.87 -4.42 -14.82
CA SER A 149 -4.82 -3.99 -15.85
C SER A 149 -5.93 -5.02 -16.02
N LYS A 150 -7.17 -4.56 -16.00
CA LYS A 150 -8.37 -5.39 -16.23
C LYS A 150 -8.42 -5.89 -17.68
N GLU A 151 -7.93 -5.09 -18.61
CA GLU A 151 -7.95 -5.39 -20.03
C GLU A 151 -7.16 -6.66 -20.39
N LYS A 152 -6.11 -6.97 -19.62
CA LYS A 152 -5.37 -8.23 -19.76
C LYS A 152 -6.28 -9.48 -19.72
N TYR A 153 -7.38 -9.40 -18.99
CA TYR A 153 -8.28 -10.52 -18.71
C TYR A 153 -9.53 -10.55 -19.60
N ARG A 154 -9.62 -9.63 -20.56
CA ARG A 154 -10.74 -9.58 -21.49
C ARG A 154 -10.86 -10.88 -22.30
N ASP A 155 -12.07 -11.43 -22.33
CA ASP A 155 -12.43 -12.65 -23.05
C ASP A 155 -11.59 -13.90 -22.69
N LYS A 156 -10.98 -13.91 -21.46
CA LYS A 156 -10.18 -15.01 -20.92
C LYS A 156 -10.98 -15.90 -19.98
N ASP A 157 -10.65 -17.19 -19.96
CA ASP A 157 -11.09 -18.12 -18.95
C ASP A 157 -10.18 -18.02 -17.74
N LEU A 158 -10.73 -17.50 -16.62
CA LEU A 158 -9.94 -17.18 -15.41
C LEU A 158 -10.16 -18.19 -14.31
N LEU A 159 -9.07 -18.52 -13.63
CA LEU A 159 -9.08 -19.30 -12.39
C LEU A 159 -8.51 -18.44 -11.26
N ILE A 160 -9.37 -18.03 -10.31
CA ILE A 160 -9.02 -17.16 -9.20
C ILE A 160 -8.94 -17.96 -7.91
N PHE A 161 -7.80 -17.90 -7.23
CA PHE A 161 -7.59 -18.55 -5.94
C PHE A 161 -7.54 -17.53 -4.81
N GLY A 162 -8.44 -17.67 -3.84
CA GLY A 162 -8.46 -16.81 -2.66
C GLY A 162 -9.84 -16.75 -1.99
N GLY A 163 -9.94 -16.07 -0.87
CA GLY A 163 -11.19 -15.92 -0.12
C GLY A 163 -11.20 -14.71 0.81
N GLY A 164 -10.28 -13.77 0.60
CA GLY A 164 -10.27 -12.45 1.23
C GLY A 164 -10.74 -11.36 0.28
N ASP A 165 -10.69 -10.11 0.75
CA ASP A 165 -11.15 -8.93 -0.02
C ASP A 165 -10.63 -8.90 -1.45
N SER A 166 -9.31 -9.05 -1.65
CA SER A 166 -8.74 -9.01 -3.00
C SER A 166 -9.33 -10.06 -3.96
N ALA A 167 -9.59 -11.29 -3.48
CA ALA A 167 -10.15 -12.32 -4.33
C ALA A 167 -11.61 -12.05 -4.68
N LEU A 168 -12.39 -11.59 -3.71
CA LEU A 168 -13.81 -11.29 -3.93
C LEU A 168 -13.97 -10.04 -4.81
N ASP A 169 -13.24 -8.96 -4.52
CA ASP A 169 -13.28 -7.72 -5.28
C ASP A 169 -12.93 -7.96 -6.76
N TRP A 170 -11.80 -8.65 -7.02
CA TRP A 170 -11.40 -8.94 -8.38
C TRP A 170 -12.31 -9.94 -9.10
N THR A 171 -12.94 -10.86 -8.38
CA THR A 171 -13.97 -11.73 -8.96
C THR A 171 -15.17 -10.91 -9.45
N VAL A 172 -15.62 -9.95 -8.65
CA VAL A 172 -16.74 -9.05 -9.00
C VAL A 172 -16.37 -8.13 -10.17
N GLU A 173 -15.21 -7.47 -10.06
CA GLU A 173 -14.74 -6.50 -11.06
C GLU A 173 -14.48 -7.13 -12.45
N LEU A 174 -13.95 -8.37 -12.47
CA LEU A 174 -13.63 -9.05 -13.72
C LEU A 174 -14.81 -9.82 -14.33
N ALA A 175 -15.90 -10.03 -13.60
CA ALA A 175 -17.03 -10.81 -14.07
C ALA A 175 -17.75 -10.23 -15.30
N GLY A 176 -17.59 -8.93 -15.56
CA GLY A 176 -18.11 -8.25 -16.75
C GLY A 176 -17.13 -8.18 -17.93
N ILE A 177 -15.89 -8.65 -17.74
CA ILE A 177 -14.77 -8.50 -18.69
C ILE A 177 -14.27 -9.86 -19.16
N ALA A 178 -14.09 -10.80 -18.23
CA ALA A 178 -13.65 -12.15 -18.53
C ALA A 178 -14.73 -12.97 -19.24
N LYS A 179 -14.30 -13.94 -20.03
CA LYS A 179 -15.18 -14.92 -20.68
C LYS A 179 -15.85 -15.83 -19.65
N SER A 180 -15.08 -16.35 -18.70
CA SER A 180 -15.56 -17.11 -17.56
C SER A 180 -14.68 -16.92 -16.34
N ILE A 181 -15.22 -17.09 -15.14
CA ILE A 181 -14.45 -17.07 -13.89
C ILE A 181 -14.82 -18.28 -13.05
N LYS A 182 -13.78 -18.99 -12.58
CA LYS A 182 -13.91 -19.98 -11.51
C LYS A 182 -13.18 -19.47 -10.29
N LEU A 183 -13.94 -19.23 -9.20
CA LEU A 183 -13.38 -18.82 -7.90
C LEU A 183 -13.16 -20.08 -7.04
N VAL A 184 -11.91 -20.33 -6.70
CA VAL A 184 -11.50 -21.50 -5.89
C VAL A 184 -11.12 -21.04 -4.50
N HIS A 185 -11.79 -21.59 -3.49
CA HIS A 185 -11.46 -21.33 -2.10
C HIS A 185 -11.51 -22.61 -1.25
N ARG A 186 -10.61 -22.68 -0.25
CA ARG A 186 -10.42 -23.85 0.60
C ARG A 186 -11.51 -24.06 1.67
N ARG A 187 -12.44 -23.14 1.82
CA ARG A 187 -13.54 -23.13 2.80
C ARG A 187 -14.79 -22.55 2.17
N ASP A 188 -15.95 -22.83 2.76
CA ASP A 188 -17.21 -22.25 2.35
C ASP A 188 -17.43 -20.83 2.91
N GLU A 189 -16.60 -20.44 3.88
CA GLU A 189 -16.62 -19.12 4.54
C GLU A 189 -15.56 -18.20 3.94
N PHE A 190 -15.94 -16.99 3.62
CA PHE A 190 -15.06 -15.94 3.10
C PHE A 190 -14.68 -14.93 4.20
N ARG A 191 -13.55 -14.25 3.99
CA ARG A 191 -13.04 -13.20 4.90
C ARG A 191 -13.15 -11.79 4.33
N GLY A 192 -13.71 -11.66 3.15
CA GLY A 192 -13.91 -10.37 2.50
C GLY A 192 -15.10 -9.61 3.07
N ALA A 193 -15.26 -8.36 2.65
CA ALA A 193 -16.36 -7.51 3.06
C ALA A 193 -17.72 -8.15 2.74
N PRO A 194 -18.70 -8.13 3.66
CA PRO A 194 -19.99 -8.80 3.47
C PRO A 194 -20.75 -8.37 2.20
N ASN A 195 -20.61 -7.09 1.84
CA ASN A 195 -21.25 -6.57 0.61
C ASN A 195 -20.63 -7.18 -0.65
N THR A 196 -19.30 -7.28 -0.71
CA THR A 196 -18.59 -7.89 -1.86
C THR A 196 -18.86 -9.39 -1.96
N GLU A 197 -18.94 -10.09 -0.81
CA GLU A 197 -19.35 -11.48 -0.79
C GLU A 197 -20.77 -11.67 -1.33
N THR A 198 -21.70 -10.78 -0.97
CA THR A 198 -23.08 -10.80 -1.49
C THR A 198 -23.09 -10.63 -3.01
N GLN A 199 -22.36 -9.67 -3.55
CA GLN A 199 -22.25 -9.44 -4.99
C GLN A 199 -21.65 -10.66 -5.71
N MET A 200 -20.58 -11.24 -5.18
CA MET A 200 -19.97 -12.46 -5.73
C MET A 200 -20.96 -13.61 -5.76
N ARG A 201 -21.73 -13.84 -4.68
CA ARG A 201 -22.73 -14.91 -4.63
C ARG A 201 -23.89 -14.69 -5.62
N GLU A 202 -24.28 -13.45 -5.89
CA GLU A 202 -25.25 -13.15 -6.96
C GLU A 202 -24.68 -13.51 -8.35
N LEU A 203 -23.40 -13.24 -8.61
CA LEU A 203 -22.74 -13.66 -9.85
C LEU A 203 -22.69 -15.19 -9.98
N VAL A 204 -22.52 -15.91 -8.88
CA VAL A 204 -22.63 -17.40 -8.86
C VAL A 204 -24.03 -17.85 -9.20
N LYS A 205 -25.09 -17.28 -8.60
CA LYS A 205 -26.49 -17.62 -8.90
C LYS A 205 -26.85 -17.37 -10.36
N THR A 206 -26.32 -16.33 -10.96
CA THR A 206 -26.56 -16.01 -12.38
C THR A 206 -25.69 -16.81 -13.35
N GLY A 207 -24.80 -17.66 -12.85
CA GLY A 207 -23.91 -18.51 -13.65
C GLY A 207 -22.74 -17.77 -14.31
N LYS A 208 -22.50 -16.50 -13.93
CA LYS A 208 -21.32 -15.72 -14.42
C LYS A 208 -20.02 -16.12 -13.73
N VAL A 209 -20.11 -16.63 -12.52
CA VAL A 209 -18.99 -17.14 -11.74
C VAL A 209 -19.31 -18.56 -11.28
N GLU A 210 -18.38 -19.47 -11.47
CA GLU A 210 -18.44 -20.80 -10.87
C GLU A 210 -17.66 -20.79 -9.56
N LEU A 211 -18.32 -21.18 -8.46
CA LEU A 211 -17.68 -21.27 -7.15
C LEU A 211 -17.25 -22.70 -6.85
N LYS A 212 -15.99 -22.89 -6.56
CA LYS A 212 -15.37 -24.15 -6.15
C LYS A 212 -14.92 -24.08 -4.71
N THR A 213 -15.72 -24.63 -3.80
CA THR A 213 -15.40 -24.80 -2.37
C THR A 213 -15.79 -26.21 -1.92
N PRO A 214 -15.10 -26.82 -0.99
CA PRO A 214 -13.78 -26.47 -0.44
C PRO A 214 -12.66 -27.08 -1.31
N TYR A 215 -11.99 -26.29 -2.11
CA TYR A 215 -10.93 -26.76 -3.01
C TYR A 215 -9.62 -26.02 -2.80
N VAL A 216 -8.51 -26.71 -3.07
CA VAL A 216 -7.15 -26.17 -3.06
C VAL A 216 -6.45 -26.49 -4.37
N ILE A 217 -5.42 -25.71 -4.72
CA ILE A 217 -4.54 -26.04 -5.85
C ILE A 217 -3.68 -27.25 -5.49
N GLU A 218 -3.57 -28.21 -6.43
CA GLU A 218 -2.70 -29.38 -6.32
C GLU A 218 -1.52 -29.29 -7.28
N ASN A 219 -1.76 -28.89 -8.55
CA ASN A 219 -0.71 -28.74 -9.56
C ASN A 219 -1.10 -27.71 -10.63
N LEU A 220 -0.08 -27.26 -11.39
CA LEU A 220 -0.22 -26.38 -12.55
C LEU A 220 -0.04 -27.19 -13.83
N LEU A 221 -0.82 -26.87 -14.85
CA LEU A 221 -0.77 -27.48 -16.18
C LEU A 221 -0.24 -26.48 -17.20
N GLY A 222 0.59 -26.97 -18.11
CA GLY A 222 1.19 -26.19 -19.18
C GLY A 222 2.70 -26.43 -19.30
N ILE A 223 3.26 -26.05 -20.44
CA ILE A 223 4.69 -26.18 -20.75
C ILE A 223 5.36 -24.81 -20.77
N GLU A 224 5.04 -23.97 -21.75
CA GLU A 224 5.59 -22.61 -21.88
C GLU A 224 4.71 -21.56 -21.17
N ASN A 225 3.40 -21.72 -21.28
CA ASN A 225 2.39 -20.90 -20.65
C ASN A 225 1.49 -21.76 -19.79
N ILE A 226 0.71 -21.13 -18.93
CA ILE A 226 -0.34 -21.81 -18.20
C ILE A 226 -1.42 -22.31 -19.16
N GLU A 227 -1.94 -23.49 -18.95
CA GLU A 227 -3.05 -24.09 -19.70
C GLU A 227 -4.19 -24.49 -18.76
N GLY A 228 -3.92 -24.54 -17.46
CA GLY A 228 -4.90 -24.92 -16.46
C GLY A 228 -4.26 -25.28 -15.11
N ALA A 229 -5.06 -25.88 -14.26
CA ALA A 229 -4.63 -26.38 -12.95
C ALA A 229 -5.38 -27.64 -12.55
N ILE A 230 -4.73 -28.47 -11.72
CA ILE A 230 -5.39 -29.54 -10.99
C ILE A 230 -5.77 -28.98 -9.62
N VAL A 231 -7.06 -29.03 -9.32
CA VAL A 231 -7.59 -28.67 -8.00
C VAL A 231 -8.02 -29.93 -7.26
N LYS A 232 -7.93 -29.88 -5.94
CA LYS A 232 -8.27 -31.01 -5.05
C LYS A 232 -9.32 -30.57 -4.04
N ASN A 233 -10.39 -31.32 -3.98
CA ASN A 233 -11.37 -31.15 -2.92
C ASN A 233 -10.74 -31.43 -1.55
N PHE A 234 -10.90 -30.48 -0.62
CA PHE A 234 -10.23 -30.57 0.68
C PHE A 234 -10.78 -31.71 1.54
N ASP A 235 -12.07 -32.06 1.39
CA ASP A 235 -12.75 -33.09 2.18
C ASP A 235 -12.68 -34.46 1.52
N THR A 236 -13.12 -34.61 0.26
CA THR A 236 -13.20 -35.89 -0.44
C THR A 236 -11.86 -36.35 -0.99
N LYS A 237 -10.87 -35.46 -1.14
CA LYS A 237 -9.55 -35.67 -1.75
C LYS A 237 -9.60 -35.98 -3.27
N GLU A 238 -10.74 -35.92 -3.88
CA GLU A 238 -10.90 -36.05 -5.33
C GLU A 238 -10.23 -34.85 -6.04
N THR A 239 -9.62 -35.13 -7.18
CA THR A 239 -8.96 -34.13 -8.01
C THR A 239 -9.76 -33.86 -9.27
N GLU A 240 -9.71 -32.60 -9.73
CA GLU A 240 -10.34 -32.16 -10.96
C GLU A 240 -9.35 -31.31 -11.75
N GLU A 241 -9.29 -31.55 -13.06
CA GLU A 241 -8.52 -30.73 -13.99
C GLU A 241 -9.39 -29.58 -14.51
N ILE A 242 -8.90 -28.36 -14.42
CA ILE A 242 -9.56 -27.15 -14.87
C ILE A 242 -8.68 -26.46 -15.91
N GLN A 243 -9.17 -26.33 -17.13
CA GLN A 243 -8.52 -25.55 -18.19
C GLN A 243 -8.80 -24.06 -17.95
N CYS A 244 -7.79 -23.21 -18.16
CA CYS A 244 -7.91 -21.76 -18.07
C CYS A 244 -6.77 -21.06 -18.84
N ASP A 245 -6.99 -19.80 -19.23
CA ASP A 245 -5.99 -18.94 -19.88
C ASP A 245 -5.11 -18.22 -18.86
N GLU A 246 -5.68 -17.87 -17.69
CA GLU A 246 -4.98 -17.08 -16.66
C GLU A 246 -5.36 -17.57 -15.26
N ILE A 247 -4.38 -17.55 -14.37
CA ILE A 247 -4.54 -17.87 -12.93
C ILE A 247 -4.17 -16.65 -12.10
N LEU A 248 -5.06 -16.26 -11.18
CA LEU A 248 -4.82 -15.23 -10.18
C LEU A 248 -4.70 -15.87 -8.80
N PHE A 249 -3.50 -15.78 -8.19
CA PHE A 249 -3.28 -16.19 -6.80
C PHE A 249 -3.43 -15.00 -5.85
N LEU A 250 -4.60 -14.85 -5.23
CA LEU A 250 -4.93 -13.74 -4.34
C LEU A 250 -5.00 -14.21 -2.88
N PHE A 251 -3.89 -14.79 -2.41
CA PHE A 251 -3.75 -15.33 -1.04
C PHE A 251 -3.34 -14.29 0.00
N GLY A 252 -3.25 -13.00 -0.39
CA GLY A 252 -2.73 -11.92 0.41
C GLY A 252 -1.21 -11.82 0.36
N LEU A 253 -0.66 -10.96 1.19
CA LEU A 253 0.74 -10.58 1.17
C LEU A 253 1.49 -11.09 2.40
N ASN A 254 2.76 -11.40 2.24
CA ASN A 254 3.72 -11.49 3.33
C ASN A 254 4.30 -10.10 3.55
N LYS A 255 4.02 -9.53 4.70
CA LYS A 255 4.52 -8.23 5.12
C LYS A 255 5.91 -8.42 5.76
N LYS A 256 6.92 -7.71 5.24
CA LYS A 256 8.28 -7.71 5.78
C LYS A 256 8.66 -6.28 6.13
N LEU A 257 8.93 -6.02 7.39
CA LEU A 257 9.32 -4.68 7.84
C LEU A 257 10.78 -4.36 7.49
N GLY A 258 11.59 -5.40 7.23
CA GLY A 258 13.00 -5.21 6.93
C GLY A 258 13.73 -4.48 8.05
N PRO A 259 14.63 -3.52 7.72
CA PRO A 259 15.42 -2.79 8.71
C PRO A 259 14.59 -2.06 9.78
N ILE A 260 13.35 -1.66 9.46
CA ILE A 260 12.46 -0.97 10.41
C ILE A 260 12.29 -1.76 11.72
N ALA A 261 12.26 -3.08 11.63
CA ALA A 261 12.13 -3.95 12.80
C ALA A 261 13.37 -3.95 13.72
N GLU A 262 14.51 -3.45 13.22
CA GLU A 262 15.80 -3.46 13.91
C GLU A 262 16.21 -2.09 14.47
N TRP A 263 15.41 -1.04 14.22
CA TRP A 263 15.73 0.33 14.66
C TRP A 263 15.48 0.61 16.15
N GLY A 264 15.07 -0.42 16.92
CA GLY A 264 14.87 -0.29 18.38
C GLY A 264 13.68 0.55 18.80
N ILE A 265 12.70 0.75 17.88
CA ILE A 265 11.43 1.40 18.18
C ILE A 265 10.41 0.37 18.71
N ASP A 266 9.52 0.80 19.58
CA ASP A 266 8.50 -0.08 20.15
C ASP A 266 7.52 -0.57 19.09
N MET A 267 7.22 -1.86 19.15
CA MET A 267 6.35 -2.51 18.18
C MET A 267 5.26 -3.33 18.87
N HIS A 268 4.07 -3.30 18.27
CA HIS A 268 2.96 -4.16 18.64
C HIS A 268 2.35 -4.79 17.38
N ASN A 269 2.06 -6.09 17.40
CA ASN A 269 1.50 -6.83 16.25
C ASN A 269 2.24 -6.63 14.91
N LYS A 270 3.57 -6.52 14.94
CA LYS A 270 4.42 -6.21 13.78
C LYS A 270 4.12 -4.84 13.15
N LYS A 271 3.68 -3.89 13.92
CA LYS A 271 3.47 -2.50 13.55
C LYS A 271 4.18 -1.60 14.58
N VAL A 272 4.50 -0.38 14.18
CA VAL A 272 5.19 0.59 15.04
C VAL A 272 4.18 1.20 16.01
N SER A 273 4.46 1.09 17.31
CA SER A 273 3.63 1.72 18.34
C SER A 273 3.84 3.23 18.34
N VAL A 274 2.75 4.00 18.41
CA VAL A 274 2.78 5.46 18.45
C VAL A 274 1.82 6.02 19.50
N ASP A 275 2.08 7.23 19.96
CA ASP A 275 1.05 7.99 20.69
C ASP A 275 0.02 8.58 19.71
N THR A 276 -1.20 8.79 20.17
CA THR A 276 -2.31 9.28 19.31
C THR A 276 -2.43 10.80 19.28
N GLU A 277 -1.60 11.52 20.03
CA GLU A 277 -1.61 12.99 20.03
C GLU A 277 -0.80 13.55 18.85
N LYS A 278 0.33 12.92 18.53
CA LYS A 278 1.27 13.42 17.54
C LYS A 278 1.88 12.33 16.64
N PHE A 279 1.52 11.08 16.82
CA PHE A 279 2.00 9.93 16.06
C PHE A 279 3.54 9.76 16.08
N GLU A 280 4.17 10.22 17.16
CA GLU A 280 5.58 9.97 17.44
C GLU A 280 5.76 8.57 18.02
N THR A 281 6.84 7.90 17.66
CA THR A 281 7.21 6.58 18.22
C THR A 281 7.77 6.73 19.63
N SER A 282 8.22 5.63 20.25
CA SER A 282 8.99 5.68 21.52
C SER A 282 10.30 6.47 21.40
N THR A 283 10.73 6.79 20.18
CA THR A 283 11.96 7.51 19.89
C THR A 283 11.67 8.89 19.31
N LYS A 284 12.13 9.94 19.96
CA LYS A 284 11.86 11.34 19.59
C LYS A 284 12.34 11.68 18.18
N GLY A 285 11.48 12.32 17.40
CA GLY A 285 11.76 12.72 16.02
C GLY A 285 11.57 11.59 15.01
N LEU A 286 11.17 10.39 15.46
CA LEU A 286 10.68 9.33 14.60
C LEU A 286 9.17 9.24 14.70
N PHE A 287 8.47 9.41 13.58
CA PHE A 287 7.01 9.34 13.46
C PHE A 287 6.63 8.14 12.62
N ALA A 288 5.49 7.53 12.90
CA ALA A 288 4.95 6.47 12.05
C ALA A 288 3.49 6.74 11.72
N VAL A 289 3.18 6.75 10.42
CA VAL A 289 1.86 7.13 9.87
C VAL A 289 1.38 6.15 8.80
N GLY A 290 0.07 5.94 8.71
CA GLY A 290 -0.54 4.97 7.81
C GLY A 290 -0.49 3.54 8.36
N ASP A 291 -0.60 2.53 7.50
CA ASP A 291 -0.77 1.13 7.89
C ASP A 291 0.39 0.54 8.70
N ILE A 292 1.54 1.23 8.73
CA ILE A 292 2.74 0.80 9.47
C ILE A 292 2.58 0.96 10.98
N ASN A 293 1.74 1.90 11.45
CA ASN A 293 1.60 2.17 12.87
C ASN A 293 0.47 1.36 13.53
N ASP A 294 0.52 1.29 14.85
CA ASP A 294 -0.48 0.67 15.70
C ASP A 294 -0.79 1.54 16.94
N TYR A 295 -2.08 1.68 17.23
CA TYR A 295 -2.61 2.35 18.41
C TYR A 295 -4.06 1.89 18.68
N PRO A 296 -4.63 2.08 19.88
CA PRO A 296 -6.01 1.69 20.16
C PRO A 296 -7.02 2.34 19.21
N GLY A 297 -7.78 1.52 18.48
CA GLY A 297 -8.76 1.97 17.50
C GLY A 297 -8.21 2.19 16.08
N LYS A 298 -6.97 1.77 15.80
CA LYS A 298 -6.37 1.86 14.46
C LYS A 298 -7.19 1.13 13.40
N LEU A 299 -7.44 1.82 12.28
CA LEU A 299 -7.95 1.25 11.04
C LEU A 299 -6.91 1.44 9.93
N ASP A 300 -6.70 0.39 9.12
CA ASP A 300 -5.78 0.42 7.97
C ASP A 300 -6.50 1.04 6.76
N LEU A 301 -6.80 2.34 6.85
CA LEU A 301 -7.44 3.15 5.83
C LEU A 301 -6.54 4.33 5.44
N ILE A 302 -6.52 4.68 4.16
CA ILE A 302 -5.77 5.85 3.66
C ILE A 302 -6.20 7.12 4.42
N LEU A 303 -7.51 7.29 4.64
CA LEU A 303 -8.09 8.40 5.40
C LEU A 303 -7.48 8.55 6.80
N CYS A 304 -7.30 7.43 7.53
CA CYS A 304 -6.69 7.46 8.85
C CYS A 304 -5.23 7.93 8.77
N GLY A 305 -4.48 7.44 7.79
CA GLY A 305 -3.11 7.89 7.54
C GLY A 305 -3.00 9.39 7.24
N PHE A 306 -3.95 9.98 6.55
CA PHE A 306 -3.99 11.42 6.31
C PHE A 306 -4.18 12.22 7.61
N HIS A 307 -5.12 11.81 8.45
CA HIS A 307 -5.31 12.43 9.76
C HIS A 307 -4.05 12.32 10.64
N GLU A 308 -3.45 11.13 10.70
CA GLU A 308 -2.22 10.86 11.45
C GLU A 308 -1.08 11.79 10.99
N THR A 309 -0.90 11.90 9.69
CA THR A 309 0.10 12.78 9.06
C THR A 309 -0.09 14.24 9.45
N THR A 310 -1.33 14.74 9.41
CA THR A 310 -1.62 16.13 9.75
C THR A 310 -1.16 16.47 11.17
N LEU A 311 -1.39 15.59 12.15
CA LEU A 311 -0.96 15.81 13.53
C LEU A 311 0.56 15.65 13.69
N ALA A 312 1.15 14.62 13.07
CA ALA A 312 2.57 14.36 13.14
C ALA A 312 3.43 15.52 12.57
N VAL A 313 3.00 16.11 11.44
CA VAL A 313 3.73 17.22 10.81
C VAL A 313 3.69 18.49 11.67
N GLN A 314 2.62 18.73 12.45
CA GLN A 314 2.57 19.83 13.42
C GLN A 314 3.67 19.67 14.49
N GLU A 315 3.92 18.45 14.97
CA GLU A 315 5.00 18.20 15.93
C GLU A 315 6.39 18.28 15.28
N ALA A 316 6.55 17.78 14.06
CA ALA A 316 7.78 17.94 13.30
C ALA A 316 8.15 19.41 13.07
N PHE A 317 7.15 20.30 12.86
CA PHE A 317 7.38 21.73 12.78
C PHE A 317 7.92 22.31 14.10
N ARG A 318 7.28 21.99 15.26
CA ARG A 318 7.75 22.44 16.58
C ARG A 318 9.19 21.98 16.84
N ARG A 319 9.50 20.75 16.43
CA ARG A 319 10.84 20.20 16.53
C ARG A 319 11.85 20.92 15.63
N SER A 320 11.45 21.26 14.40
CA SER A 320 12.31 21.95 13.44
C SER A 320 12.55 23.42 13.78
N ASN A 321 11.59 24.05 14.48
CA ASN A 321 11.56 25.47 14.81
C ASN A 321 11.27 25.69 16.31
N PRO A 322 12.21 25.37 17.20
CA PRO A 322 12.02 25.49 18.64
C PRO A 322 11.63 26.89 19.06
N GLY A 323 10.57 27.00 19.87
CA GLY A 323 10.06 28.28 20.37
C GLY A 323 9.15 29.04 19.38
N GLU A 324 9.04 28.59 18.13
CA GLU A 324 8.11 29.17 17.18
C GLU A 324 6.69 28.58 17.33
N ARG A 325 5.70 29.44 17.17
CA ARG A 325 4.31 28.98 17.10
C ARG A 325 4.04 28.33 15.76
N VAL A 326 3.44 27.13 15.76
CA VAL A 326 2.99 26.50 14.52
C VAL A 326 2.05 27.43 13.78
N PRO A 327 2.33 27.77 12.52
CA PRO A 327 1.42 28.59 11.72
C PRO A 327 0.09 27.86 11.57
N PHE A 328 -0.97 28.41 12.15
CA PHE A 328 -2.32 27.92 11.92
C PHE A 328 -3.09 28.94 11.08
N GLY A 329 -3.61 28.49 9.95
CA GLY A 329 -4.43 29.29 9.06
C GLY A 329 -5.26 28.41 8.14
N TYR A 330 -6.43 28.88 7.78
CA TYR A 330 -7.21 28.20 6.74
C TYR A 330 -6.53 28.38 5.38
N THR A 331 -6.41 27.31 4.62
CA THR A 331 -5.81 27.33 3.26
C THR A 331 -6.48 28.35 2.35
N THR A 332 -7.79 28.56 2.52
CA THR A 332 -8.61 29.55 1.79
C THR A 332 -8.24 31.01 2.04
N SER A 333 -7.54 31.30 3.12
CA SER A 333 -7.07 32.68 3.46
C SER A 333 -5.55 32.85 3.32
N ASN A 334 -4.83 31.81 2.93
CA ASN A 334 -3.39 31.83 2.75
C ASN A 334 -3.02 32.23 1.30
N THR A 335 -2.85 33.53 1.06
CA THR A 335 -2.53 34.08 -0.28
C THR A 335 -1.21 33.56 -0.85
N LYS A 336 -0.21 33.27 -0.01
CA LYS A 336 1.05 32.64 -0.46
C LYS A 336 0.83 31.22 -0.98
N LEU A 337 0.00 30.44 -0.28
CA LEU A 337 -0.38 29.10 -0.72
C LEU A 337 -1.21 29.16 -2.00
N GLN A 338 -2.20 30.06 -2.07
CA GLN A 338 -3.04 30.24 -3.25
C GLN A 338 -2.21 30.55 -4.50
N LYS A 339 -1.18 31.42 -4.36
CA LYS A 339 -0.22 31.69 -5.45
C LYS A 339 0.57 30.45 -5.86
N LYS A 340 1.08 29.68 -4.88
CA LYS A 340 1.78 28.40 -5.17
C LYS A 340 0.88 27.39 -5.87
N LEU A 341 -0.40 27.33 -5.50
CA LEU A 341 -1.39 26.43 -6.10
C LEU A 341 -1.97 26.97 -7.43
N GLY A 342 -1.55 28.16 -7.88
CA GLY A 342 -2.01 28.75 -9.14
C GLY A 342 -3.51 29.13 -9.15
N VAL A 343 -4.12 29.38 -7.98
CA VAL A 343 -5.55 29.73 -7.86
C VAL A 343 -5.77 31.24 -7.68
N THR A 344 -4.69 32.02 -7.52
CA THR A 344 -4.68 33.50 -7.54
C THR A 344 -3.44 34.01 -8.25
N ASP A 345 -3.54 35.14 -8.94
CA ASP A 345 -2.43 35.82 -9.61
C ASP A 345 -1.35 36.34 -8.61
#